data_bdd9129baa3032a1a61a510577aa795a
#
_entry.id   bdd9129baa3032a1a61a510577aa795a
#
_cell.length_a   1.000
_cell.length_b   1.000
_cell.length_c   1.000
_cell.angle_alpha   90.00
_cell.angle_beta   90.00
_cell.angle_gamma   90.00
#
_symmetry.space_group_name_H-M   'P 1'
#
loop_
_entity.id
_entity.type
_entity.pdbx_description
1 polymer ?
#
loop_
_entity_poly.entity_id
_entity_poly.type
_entity_poly.pdbx_seq_one_letter_code
_entity_poly.pdbx_strand_id
1 'polypeptide(L)'
;MEYSADQEHRMQEHHHNHHHGHRRSTATGSPNGSTSSATRNPIIRRAHGMVRSLMPSCFVIHGGPPPLSPSPPAKVHHVWPGRNVFFLDGRVICSPDPRGLILSAMALLLSEWIFLTDVVDPSAPHRILISASSMILSATVSAYHRNLIATASLLLAATSDPGIIPRNPFSPSEEEGTSAVTRAPTRFVVVNGVEMRLKFCRTCKIDRPPRSSHCTVCDNCVDKFDHHCPLISQCIGLRNYRFYLLLLGSALTFYTFMFTFSVRRIRAKMKITNAGFFSLVRTLPEPLVLAAFSFMAICVIVCLLAFHVFLLAKNTTSHEMDRGRYHSSPNPYDKGALANIRECLFEELPPPRVDFRAAATEPNLGWVGGELSHSFS
;
A
#
# COMPACT_ATOMS: atom_id res chain seq x y z
N MET A 1 -7.67 28.00 8.67
CA MET A 1 -7.56 26.99 7.61
C MET A 1 -6.76 27.51 6.41
N GLU A 2 -5.73 28.30 6.70
CA GLU A 2 -4.85 28.94 5.68
C GLU A 2 -3.44 28.32 5.60
N TYR A 3 -3.27 27.08 6.08
CA TYR A 3 -1.93 26.47 6.29
C TYR A 3 -1.43 25.58 5.14
N SER A 4 -2.22 25.33 4.09
CA SER A 4 -1.87 24.35 3.04
C SER A 4 -1.36 24.95 1.72
N ALA A 5 -1.60 26.23 1.45
CA ALA A 5 -1.16 26.86 0.21
C ALA A 5 0.32 27.30 0.27
N ASP A 6 0.83 27.61 1.44
CA ASP A 6 2.19 28.13 1.65
C ASP A 6 3.29 27.04 1.59
N GLN A 7 2.96 25.76 1.81
CA GLN A 7 3.95 24.70 1.73
C GLN A 7 4.27 24.24 0.29
N GLU A 8 3.32 24.35 -0.61
CA GLU A 8 3.59 24.00 -2.03
C GLU A 8 4.42 25.11 -2.72
N HIS A 9 4.25 26.37 -2.30
CA HIS A 9 5.04 27.50 -2.83
C HIS A 9 6.50 27.47 -2.30
N ARG A 10 6.72 27.07 -1.05
CA ARG A 10 8.07 26.94 -0.47
C ARG A 10 8.88 25.78 -1.04
N MET A 11 8.24 24.66 -1.43
CA MET A 11 8.95 23.56 -2.07
C MET A 11 9.35 23.86 -3.53
N GLN A 12 8.66 24.77 -4.21
CA GLN A 12 9.04 25.21 -5.54
C GLN A 12 10.18 26.26 -5.51
N GLU A 13 10.27 27.11 -4.49
CA GLU A 13 11.36 28.09 -4.35
C GLU A 13 12.69 27.44 -3.93
N HIS A 14 12.68 26.34 -3.15
CA HIS A 14 13.92 25.64 -2.78
C HIS A 14 14.59 24.89 -3.94
N HIS A 15 13.87 24.58 -5.02
CA HIS A 15 14.46 23.96 -6.22
C HIS A 15 15.04 24.98 -7.24
N HIS A 16 14.78 26.27 -7.07
CA HIS A 16 15.25 27.29 -8.03
C HIS A 16 16.53 28.02 -7.58
N ASN A 17 16.96 27.90 -6.32
CA ASN A 17 18.10 28.68 -5.78
C ASN A 17 19.45 27.96 -5.73
N HIS A 18 19.60 26.77 -6.35
CA HIS A 18 20.89 26.06 -6.38
C HIS A 18 21.66 26.17 -7.72
N HIS A 19 21.30 27.08 -8.63
CA HIS A 19 21.97 27.22 -9.93
C HIS A 19 22.50 28.61 -10.27
N HIS A 20 22.97 29.42 -9.31
CA HIS A 20 23.79 30.57 -9.64
C HIS A 20 24.85 30.83 -8.57
N GLY A 21 26.09 30.51 -8.91
CA GLY A 21 27.24 31.05 -8.17
C GLY A 21 28.51 30.23 -8.28
N HIS A 22 29.16 30.21 -9.42
CA HIS A 22 30.64 30.17 -9.44
C HIS A 22 31.19 30.85 -10.71
N ARG A 23 31.73 32.05 -10.49
CA ARG A 23 32.55 32.80 -11.43
C ARG A 23 34.02 32.53 -11.16
N ARG A 24 34.72 32.17 -12.23
CA ARG A 24 36.12 32.45 -12.60
C ARG A 24 37.20 32.63 -11.52
N SER A 25 38.24 31.81 -11.61
CA SER A 25 39.62 32.32 -11.71
C SER A 25 40.52 31.37 -12.47
N THR A 26 41.34 31.93 -13.31
CA THR A 26 42.32 31.39 -14.24
C THR A 26 43.60 30.93 -13.53
N ALA A 27 44.26 29.86 -13.94
CA ALA A 27 45.65 29.87 -14.41
C ALA A 27 46.27 28.46 -14.48
N THR A 28 46.73 28.10 -15.66
CA THR A 28 48.03 27.52 -16.09
C THR A 28 48.66 26.37 -15.30
N GLY A 29 48.96 25.28 -16.03
CA GLY A 29 50.03 24.34 -15.68
C GLY A 29 49.75 22.88 -16.06
N SER A 30 50.28 22.44 -17.21
CA SER A 30 50.48 21.06 -17.66
C SER A 30 51.91 20.63 -17.27
N PRO A 31 52.36 19.39 -17.48
CA PRO A 31 51.77 18.05 -17.36
C PRO A 31 52.64 17.15 -16.44
N ASN A 32 52.14 16.02 -15.99
CA ASN A 32 52.91 14.77 -16.02
C ASN A 32 52.09 13.59 -15.52
N GLY A 33 52.23 12.49 -16.24
CA GLY A 33 51.56 11.24 -16.03
C GLY A 33 52.07 10.48 -14.80
N SER A 34 51.17 9.62 -14.32
CA SER A 34 51.58 8.37 -13.69
C SER A 34 50.41 7.38 -13.71
N THR A 35 50.64 6.34 -14.47
CA THR A 35 49.92 5.07 -14.52
C THR A 35 49.93 4.40 -13.14
N SER A 36 48.78 4.12 -12.57
CA SER A 36 48.68 3.16 -11.46
C SER A 36 48.00 1.87 -11.95
N SER A 37 48.87 0.89 -12.15
CA SER A 37 48.56 -0.49 -12.41
C SER A 37 47.88 -1.14 -11.20
N ALA A 38 46.66 -1.64 -11.38
CA ALA A 38 46.01 -2.52 -10.40
C ALA A 38 46.68 -3.92 -10.48
N THR A 39 47.45 -4.27 -9.47
CA THR A 39 48.02 -5.60 -9.23
C THR A 39 46.90 -6.64 -9.03
N ARG A 40 46.68 -7.46 -10.03
CA ARG A 40 45.89 -8.69 -9.94
C ARG A 40 46.74 -9.83 -9.38
N ASN A 41 46.30 -10.42 -8.27
CA ASN A 41 46.91 -11.55 -7.61
C ASN A 41 47.14 -12.75 -8.55
N PRO A 42 48.38 -13.33 -8.64
CA PRO A 42 48.73 -14.39 -9.59
C PRO A 42 48.32 -15.81 -9.15
N ILE A 43 47.60 -15.99 -8.02
CA ILE A 43 47.33 -17.34 -7.46
C ILE A 43 46.17 -18.07 -8.14
N ILE A 44 45.24 -17.35 -8.80
CA ILE A 44 44.03 -17.97 -9.40
C ILE A 44 44.28 -18.55 -10.82
N ARG A 45 45.42 -18.24 -11.45
CA ARG A 45 45.74 -18.72 -12.81
C ARG A 45 46.38 -20.09 -12.88
N ARG A 46 46.80 -20.69 -11.77
CA ARG A 46 47.48 -22.00 -11.76
C ARG A 46 46.61 -23.23 -11.62
N ALA A 47 45.33 -23.05 -11.22
CA ALA A 47 44.39 -24.17 -11.04
C ALA A 47 43.68 -24.62 -12.33
N HIS A 48 43.64 -23.81 -13.38
CA HIS A 48 42.97 -24.15 -14.65
C HIS A 48 43.87 -24.78 -15.72
N GLY A 49 45.17 -24.86 -15.47
CA GLY A 49 46.13 -25.39 -16.45
C GLY A 49 46.44 -26.90 -16.32
N MET A 50 46.02 -27.53 -15.22
CA MET A 50 46.53 -28.88 -14.88
C MET A 50 45.55 -30.03 -15.09
N VAL A 51 44.34 -29.77 -15.54
CA VAL A 51 43.31 -30.80 -15.80
C VAL A 51 43.16 -31.15 -17.30
N ARG A 52 43.90 -30.51 -18.18
CA ARG A 52 43.74 -30.65 -19.63
C ARG A 52 44.71 -31.67 -20.28
N SER A 53 45.52 -32.40 -19.51
CA SER A 53 46.56 -33.29 -20.06
C SER A 53 46.37 -34.79 -19.83
N LEU A 54 45.23 -35.25 -19.36
CA LEU A 54 45.00 -36.69 -19.15
C LEU A 54 43.59 -37.11 -19.61
N MET A 55 43.28 -36.92 -20.91
CA MET A 55 42.17 -37.67 -21.53
C MET A 55 42.58 -38.07 -22.97
N PRO A 56 42.48 -39.36 -23.34
CA PRO A 56 42.82 -39.84 -24.69
C PRO A 56 41.76 -39.36 -25.68
N SER A 57 42.29 -38.91 -26.84
CA SER A 57 41.53 -38.47 -28.01
C SER A 57 40.79 -39.67 -28.64
N CYS A 58 39.53 -39.89 -28.26
CA CYS A 58 38.61 -40.70 -29.05
C CYS A 58 37.17 -40.35 -28.71
N PHE A 59 36.44 -39.92 -29.73
CA PHE A 59 35.05 -39.53 -29.86
C PHE A 59 34.80 -38.03 -29.98
N VAL A 60 35.08 -37.52 -31.17
CA VAL A 60 34.44 -36.27 -31.64
C VAL A 60 33.03 -36.64 -32.12
N ILE A 61 32.07 -36.57 -31.23
CA ILE A 61 30.68 -36.46 -31.62
C ILE A 61 30.43 -35.01 -31.99
N HIS A 62 30.18 -34.74 -33.26
CA HIS A 62 29.70 -33.47 -33.77
C HIS A 62 28.22 -33.31 -33.35
N GLY A 63 27.98 -33.07 -32.07
CA GLY A 63 26.76 -32.53 -31.54
C GLY A 63 27.08 -31.12 -31.04
N GLY A 64 26.69 -30.09 -31.78
CA GLY A 64 26.69 -28.74 -31.26
C GLY A 64 25.92 -28.70 -29.93
N PRO A 65 26.22 -27.79 -28.99
CA PRO A 65 25.45 -27.67 -27.77
C PRO A 65 23.97 -27.55 -28.14
N PRO A 66 23.09 -28.28 -27.45
CA PRO A 66 21.65 -28.17 -27.73
C PRO A 66 21.30 -26.67 -27.68
N PRO A 67 20.44 -26.19 -28.61
CA PRO A 67 20.04 -24.80 -28.59
C PRO A 67 19.49 -24.53 -27.18
N LEU A 68 20.11 -23.55 -26.50
CA LEU A 68 19.61 -23.08 -25.22
C LEU A 68 18.13 -22.77 -25.42
N SER A 69 17.26 -23.53 -24.76
CA SER A 69 15.83 -23.24 -24.77
C SER A 69 15.70 -21.77 -24.33
N PRO A 70 14.98 -20.93 -25.10
CA PRO A 70 14.84 -19.52 -24.74
C PRO A 70 14.32 -19.46 -23.30
N SER A 71 15.05 -18.76 -22.43
CA SER A 71 14.60 -18.53 -21.07
C SER A 71 13.18 -17.98 -21.12
N PRO A 72 12.27 -18.46 -20.26
CA PRO A 72 10.90 -17.95 -20.27
C PRO A 72 10.93 -16.41 -20.14
N PRO A 73 10.06 -15.70 -20.87
CA PRO A 73 10.07 -14.24 -20.84
C PRO A 73 9.83 -13.76 -19.41
N ALA A 74 10.55 -12.71 -18.99
CA ALA A 74 10.35 -12.11 -17.67
C ALA A 74 8.89 -11.69 -17.51
N LYS A 75 8.33 -11.81 -16.29
CA LYS A 75 6.97 -11.36 -16.00
C LYS A 75 6.94 -9.87 -15.66
N VAL A 76 5.78 -9.23 -15.86
CA VAL A 76 5.58 -7.79 -15.62
C VAL A 76 6.00 -7.39 -14.21
N HIS A 77 5.68 -8.16 -13.18
CA HIS A 77 6.07 -7.84 -11.80
C HIS A 77 7.59 -7.85 -11.55
N HIS A 78 8.39 -8.57 -12.35
CA HIS A 78 9.85 -8.56 -12.23
C HIS A 78 10.49 -7.29 -12.78
N VAL A 79 9.83 -6.64 -13.73
CA VAL A 79 10.34 -5.45 -14.43
C VAL A 79 9.52 -4.20 -14.12
N TRP A 80 8.61 -4.29 -13.15
CA TRP A 80 7.72 -3.19 -12.79
C TRP A 80 8.52 -1.97 -12.30
N PRO A 81 8.33 -0.78 -12.90
CA PRO A 81 9.14 0.40 -12.58
C PRO A 81 8.70 1.13 -11.29
N GLY A 82 7.56 0.77 -10.69
CA GLY A 82 7.11 1.30 -9.40
C GLY A 82 7.85 0.68 -8.23
N ARG A 83 7.57 1.17 -7.01
CA ARG A 83 8.24 0.69 -5.78
C ARG A 83 7.51 -0.45 -5.08
N ASN A 84 6.42 -0.96 -5.64
CA ASN A 84 5.71 -2.08 -5.04
C ASN A 84 6.58 -3.34 -4.96
N VAL A 85 6.38 -4.10 -3.89
CA VAL A 85 6.99 -5.42 -3.69
C VAL A 85 5.96 -6.49 -4.01
N PHE A 86 6.35 -7.48 -4.79
CA PHE A 86 5.46 -8.54 -5.26
C PHE A 86 5.85 -9.88 -4.64
N PHE A 87 4.83 -10.66 -4.21
CA PHE A 87 5.00 -12.01 -3.70
C PHE A 87 4.05 -12.96 -4.44
N LEU A 88 4.26 -14.27 -4.24
CA LEU A 88 3.42 -15.33 -4.83
C LEU A 88 3.21 -15.14 -6.33
N ASP A 89 4.32 -14.89 -7.04
CA ASP A 89 4.32 -14.73 -8.49
C ASP A 89 3.40 -13.57 -8.97
N GLY A 90 3.48 -12.42 -8.29
CA GLY A 90 2.72 -11.21 -8.64
C GLY A 90 1.25 -11.19 -8.17
N ARG A 91 0.82 -12.18 -7.38
CA ARG A 91 -0.55 -12.23 -6.82
C ARG A 91 -0.75 -11.29 -5.63
N VAL A 92 0.31 -11.08 -4.86
CA VAL A 92 0.33 -10.26 -3.67
C VAL A 92 1.14 -9.01 -3.97
N ILE A 93 0.54 -7.84 -3.77
CA ILE A 93 1.12 -6.53 -4.09
C ILE A 93 1.20 -5.72 -2.80
N CYS A 94 2.42 -5.44 -2.33
CA CYS A 94 2.66 -4.67 -1.12
C CYS A 94 3.35 -3.34 -1.44
N SER A 95 3.22 -2.39 -0.52
CA SER A 95 4.04 -1.18 -0.51
C SER A 95 5.49 -1.49 -0.13
N PRO A 96 6.45 -0.62 -0.48
CA PRO A 96 7.86 -0.82 -0.13
C PRO A 96 8.15 -0.75 1.39
N ASP A 97 7.30 -0.10 2.16
CA ASP A 97 7.47 0.03 3.62
C ASP A 97 6.39 -0.80 4.37
N PRO A 98 6.72 -1.96 4.94
CA PRO A 98 5.77 -2.82 5.63
C PRO A 98 5.50 -2.45 7.10
N ARG A 99 6.12 -1.39 7.64
CA ARG A 99 6.09 -1.08 9.09
C ARG A 99 4.67 -0.94 9.63
N GLY A 100 3.81 -0.21 8.93
CA GLY A 100 2.43 -0.01 9.36
C GLY A 100 1.63 -1.31 9.40
N LEU A 101 1.77 -2.14 8.38
CA LEU A 101 1.13 -3.46 8.33
C LEU A 101 1.58 -4.34 9.50
N ILE A 102 2.88 -4.39 9.77
CA ILE A 102 3.44 -5.16 10.89
C ILE A 102 2.89 -4.64 12.22
N LEU A 103 2.92 -3.32 12.46
CA LEU A 103 2.41 -2.72 13.69
C LEU A 103 0.91 -2.99 13.88
N SER A 104 0.11 -2.87 12.83
CA SER A 104 -1.33 -3.15 12.90
C SER A 104 -1.63 -4.63 13.15
N ALA A 105 -0.90 -5.54 12.50
CA ALA A 105 -1.01 -6.97 12.76
C ALA A 105 -0.60 -7.32 14.19
N MET A 106 0.51 -6.77 14.68
CA MET A 106 0.94 -6.95 16.06
C MET A 106 -0.08 -6.43 17.07
N ALA A 107 -0.71 -5.27 16.79
CA ALA A 107 -1.75 -4.72 17.65
C ALA A 107 -2.96 -5.65 17.78
N LEU A 108 -3.40 -6.27 16.67
CA LEU A 108 -4.48 -7.26 16.70
C LEU A 108 -4.08 -8.53 17.45
N LEU A 109 -2.91 -9.10 17.12
CA LEU A 109 -2.44 -10.36 17.74
C LEU A 109 -2.13 -10.20 19.22
N LEU A 110 -1.48 -9.10 19.62
CA LEU A 110 -1.16 -8.84 21.03
C LEU A 110 -2.43 -8.59 21.85
N SER A 111 -3.41 -7.88 21.30
CA SER A 111 -4.71 -7.68 21.98
C SER A 111 -5.43 -9.01 22.21
N GLU A 112 -5.41 -9.91 21.21
CA GLU A 112 -5.99 -11.25 21.34
C GLU A 112 -5.23 -12.08 22.39
N TRP A 113 -3.91 -12.04 22.37
CA TRP A 113 -3.05 -12.74 23.31
C TRP A 113 -3.38 -12.31 24.77
N ILE A 114 -3.36 -11.00 25.06
CA ILE A 114 -3.68 -10.48 26.39
C ILE A 114 -5.11 -10.87 26.80
N PHE A 115 -6.06 -10.82 25.85
CA PHE A 115 -7.43 -11.22 26.13
C PHE A 115 -7.52 -12.68 26.56
N LEU A 116 -6.87 -13.59 25.85
CA LEU A 116 -6.91 -15.02 26.13
C LEU A 116 -6.20 -15.40 27.44
N THR A 117 -5.10 -14.72 27.77
CA THR A 117 -4.29 -15.05 28.98
C THR A 117 -4.86 -14.43 30.24
N ASP A 118 -5.33 -13.18 30.18
CA ASP A 118 -5.55 -12.37 31.38
C ASP A 118 -7.00 -11.92 31.57
N VAL A 119 -7.81 -11.88 30.51
CA VAL A 119 -9.23 -11.49 30.61
C VAL A 119 -10.14 -12.69 30.81
N VAL A 120 -9.81 -13.82 30.20
CA VAL A 120 -10.51 -15.11 30.40
C VAL A 120 -9.95 -15.77 31.66
N ASP A 121 -10.72 -15.78 32.76
CA ASP A 121 -10.29 -16.30 34.07
C ASP A 121 -10.30 -17.83 34.13
N PRO A 122 -9.14 -18.50 34.25
CA PRO A 122 -9.08 -19.96 34.41
C PRO A 122 -9.42 -20.45 35.86
N SER A 123 -9.59 -19.56 36.84
CA SER A 123 -9.73 -19.92 38.26
C SER A 123 -11.17 -19.93 38.80
N ALA A 124 -12.20 -19.95 37.95
CA ALA A 124 -13.59 -20.00 38.38
C ALA A 124 -13.92 -21.35 39.08
N PRO A 125 -14.55 -21.35 40.29
CA PRO A 125 -14.81 -22.59 41.03
C PRO A 125 -15.80 -23.53 40.29
N HIS A 126 -15.57 -24.82 40.41
CA HIS A 126 -16.18 -25.92 39.65
C HIS A 126 -17.71 -25.96 39.53
N ARG A 127 -18.47 -25.29 40.38
CA ARG A 127 -19.93 -25.26 40.33
C ARG A 127 -20.48 -24.19 39.32
N ILE A 128 -19.66 -23.18 39.00
CA ILE A 128 -19.96 -22.20 37.98
C ILE A 128 -19.42 -22.68 36.60
N LEU A 129 -18.61 -23.77 36.63
CA LEU A 129 -17.82 -24.21 35.50
C LEU A 129 -18.67 -24.68 34.29
N ILE A 130 -19.84 -25.26 34.49
CA ILE A 130 -20.63 -25.80 33.36
C ILE A 130 -21.37 -24.67 32.60
N SER A 131 -21.92 -23.70 33.30
CA SER A 131 -22.49 -22.52 32.64
C SER A 131 -21.43 -21.48 32.28
N ALA A 132 -20.36 -21.31 33.07
CA ALA A 132 -19.26 -20.44 32.79
C ALA A 132 -18.34 -21.00 31.67
N SER A 133 -18.15 -22.32 31.56
CA SER A 133 -17.35 -22.90 30.47
C SER A 133 -17.93 -22.65 29.09
N SER A 134 -19.26 -22.74 28.94
CA SER A 134 -19.91 -22.42 27.67
C SER A 134 -19.80 -20.90 27.35
N MET A 135 -19.88 -20.03 28.34
CA MET A 135 -19.69 -18.59 28.17
C MET A 135 -18.24 -18.23 27.85
N ILE A 136 -17.27 -18.85 28.53
CA ILE A 136 -15.84 -18.67 28.28
C ILE A 136 -15.49 -19.18 26.88
N LEU A 137 -15.93 -20.39 26.53
CA LEU A 137 -15.73 -20.97 25.20
C LEU A 137 -16.38 -20.10 24.12
N SER A 138 -17.59 -19.64 24.33
CA SER A 138 -18.28 -18.73 23.41
C SER A 138 -17.54 -17.39 23.26
N ALA A 139 -17.02 -16.83 24.37
CA ALA A 139 -16.24 -15.60 24.33
C ALA A 139 -14.90 -15.78 23.58
N THR A 140 -14.16 -16.88 23.83
CA THR A 140 -12.89 -17.16 23.14
C THR A 140 -13.11 -17.44 21.66
N VAL A 141 -14.10 -18.24 21.29
CA VAL A 141 -14.47 -18.50 19.89
C VAL A 141 -14.91 -17.21 19.20
N SER A 142 -15.70 -16.37 19.86
CA SER A 142 -16.11 -15.07 19.31
C SER A 142 -14.95 -14.11 19.12
N ALA A 143 -14.00 -14.07 20.08
CA ALA A 143 -12.79 -13.27 19.96
C ALA A 143 -11.94 -13.71 18.79
N TYR A 144 -11.70 -15.02 18.68
CA TYR A 144 -10.94 -15.62 17.58
C TYR A 144 -11.55 -15.31 16.21
N HIS A 145 -12.87 -15.48 16.03
CA HIS A 145 -13.54 -15.16 14.77
C HIS A 145 -13.41 -13.67 14.42
N ARG A 146 -13.58 -12.77 15.39
CA ARG A 146 -13.44 -11.32 15.15
C ARG A 146 -12.03 -10.94 14.78
N ASN A 147 -11.02 -11.51 15.45
CA ASN A 147 -9.62 -11.30 15.10
C ASN A 147 -9.30 -11.86 13.71
N LEU A 148 -9.78 -13.04 13.37
CA LEU A 148 -9.59 -13.66 12.06
C LEU A 148 -10.17 -12.77 10.93
N ILE A 149 -11.40 -12.25 11.12
CA ILE A 149 -12.01 -11.35 10.13
C ILE A 149 -11.22 -10.04 10.02
N ALA A 150 -10.81 -9.45 11.13
CA ALA A 150 -10.04 -8.21 11.13
C ALA A 150 -8.66 -8.41 10.49
N THR A 151 -7.97 -9.50 10.82
CA THR A 151 -6.66 -9.85 10.25
C THR A 151 -6.76 -10.18 8.75
N ALA A 152 -7.78 -10.95 8.34
CA ALA A 152 -8.01 -11.24 6.93
C ALA A 152 -8.32 -9.95 6.15
N SER A 153 -9.13 -9.06 6.70
CA SER A 153 -9.44 -7.76 6.08
C SER A 153 -8.20 -6.86 5.99
N LEU A 154 -7.35 -6.86 7.02
CA LEU A 154 -6.07 -6.15 7.02
C LEU A 154 -5.16 -6.68 5.90
N LEU A 155 -5.00 -7.99 5.80
CA LEU A 155 -4.18 -8.60 4.76
C LEU A 155 -4.75 -8.31 3.36
N LEU A 156 -6.06 -8.47 3.15
CA LEU A 156 -6.70 -8.17 1.87
C LEU A 156 -6.52 -6.70 1.48
N ALA A 157 -6.70 -5.75 2.41
CA ALA A 157 -6.51 -4.33 2.14
C ALA A 157 -5.05 -3.99 1.80
N ALA A 158 -4.08 -4.64 2.50
CA ALA A 158 -2.66 -4.36 2.37
C ALA A 158 -1.98 -5.05 1.19
N THR A 159 -2.55 -6.14 0.66
CA THR A 159 -1.90 -7.01 -0.34
C THR A 159 -2.64 -7.06 -1.68
N SER A 160 -3.82 -6.46 -1.77
CA SER A 160 -4.56 -6.38 -3.04
C SER A 160 -4.07 -5.21 -3.89
N ASP A 161 -4.24 -5.34 -5.21
CA ASP A 161 -4.04 -4.23 -6.14
C ASP A 161 -4.99 -3.07 -5.78
N PRO A 162 -4.49 -1.86 -5.47
CA PRO A 162 -5.33 -0.70 -5.21
C PRO A 162 -5.99 -0.12 -6.47
N GLY A 163 -5.63 -0.59 -7.65
CA GLY A 163 -5.99 -0.04 -8.96
C GLY A 163 -4.81 0.68 -9.60
N ILE A 164 -3.66 0.01 -9.67
CA ILE A 164 -2.44 0.57 -10.26
C ILE A 164 -2.66 0.81 -11.76
N ILE A 165 -2.29 2.01 -12.23
CA ILE A 165 -2.38 2.40 -13.63
C ILE A 165 -1.01 2.18 -14.28
N PRO A 166 -0.95 1.52 -15.45
CA PRO A 166 0.31 1.29 -16.16
C PRO A 166 0.97 2.62 -16.54
N ARG A 167 2.30 2.63 -16.60
CA ARG A 167 3.08 3.76 -17.10
C ARG A 167 3.15 3.72 -18.62
N ASN A 168 3.35 4.87 -19.23
CA ASN A 168 3.72 4.93 -20.64
C ASN A 168 5.27 4.90 -20.75
N PRO A 169 5.87 3.81 -21.25
CA PRO A 169 7.30 3.73 -21.45
C PRO A 169 7.81 4.65 -22.56
N PHE A 170 6.94 4.95 -23.54
CA PHE A 170 7.27 5.78 -24.70
C PHE A 170 6.81 7.21 -24.46
N SER A 171 7.75 8.14 -24.29
CA SER A 171 7.46 9.57 -24.34
C SER A 171 7.70 10.08 -25.77
N PRO A 172 6.72 10.70 -26.42
CA PRO A 172 6.94 11.27 -27.75
C PRO A 172 8.00 12.37 -27.80
N SER A 173 8.52 12.80 -26.66
CA SER A 173 9.48 13.91 -26.55
C SER A 173 10.95 13.53 -26.68
N GLU A 174 11.29 12.26 -26.88
CA GLU A 174 12.70 11.83 -27.03
C GLU A 174 13.11 11.61 -28.51
N GLU A 175 12.15 11.61 -29.46
CA GLU A 175 12.46 11.36 -30.88
C GLU A 175 12.75 12.63 -31.72
N GLU A 176 12.50 13.83 -31.22
CA GLU A 176 12.83 15.04 -31.95
C GLU A 176 13.68 15.97 -31.09
N GLY A 177 14.95 16.08 -31.42
CA GLY A 177 15.94 17.01 -30.87
C GLY A 177 15.64 18.48 -31.08
N THR A 178 14.41 18.91 -30.88
CA THR A 178 13.98 20.30 -30.94
C THR A 178 13.70 20.79 -29.52
N SER A 179 14.56 21.69 -29.07
CA SER A 179 14.52 22.38 -27.76
C SER A 179 13.31 23.32 -27.59
N ALA A 180 12.12 22.90 -27.96
CA ALA A 180 10.89 23.58 -27.60
C ALA A 180 10.17 22.74 -26.55
N VAL A 181 10.11 23.23 -25.32
CA VAL A 181 9.23 22.73 -24.25
C VAL A 181 7.79 23.02 -24.69
N THR A 182 7.32 22.27 -25.68
CA THR A 182 5.93 22.29 -26.08
C THR A 182 5.14 21.61 -24.99
N ARG A 183 4.46 22.43 -24.18
CA ARG A 183 3.54 22.01 -23.14
C ARG A 183 2.52 21.07 -23.80
N ALA A 184 2.52 19.78 -23.40
CA ALA A 184 1.56 18.81 -23.94
C ALA A 184 0.14 19.41 -23.95
N PRO A 185 -0.63 19.23 -25.03
CA PRO A 185 -1.97 19.81 -25.14
C PRO A 185 -2.82 19.34 -23.96
N THR A 186 -3.53 20.29 -23.36
CA THR A 186 -4.45 19.99 -22.27
C THR A 186 -5.58 19.12 -22.81
N ARG A 187 -5.74 17.92 -22.25
CA ARG A 187 -6.83 17.00 -22.61
C ARG A 187 -8.00 17.14 -21.66
N PHE A 188 -9.20 17.02 -22.19
CA PHE A 188 -10.45 17.06 -21.46
C PHE A 188 -11.22 15.76 -21.70
N VAL A 189 -12.05 15.39 -20.73
CA VAL A 189 -12.99 14.27 -20.80
C VAL A 189 -14.33 14.71 -20.23
N VAL A 190 -15.41 14.26 -20.81
CA VAL A 190 -16.76 14.53 -20.30
C VAL A 190 -17.18 13.36 -19.41
N VAL A 191 -17.53 13.64 -18.17
CA VAL A 191 -18.02 12.67 -17.18
C VAL A 191 -19.40 13.13 -16.70
N ASN A 192 -20.43 12.33 -16.99
CA ASN A 192 -21.82 12.65 -16.63
C ASN A 192 -22.23 14.08 -17.01
N GLY A 193 -21.85 14.51 -18.23
CA GLY A 193 -22.15 15.84 -18.75
C GLY A 193 -21.24 16.97 -18.25
N VAL A 194 -20.28 16.69 -17.36
CA VAL A 194 -19.32 17.67 -16.84
C VAL A 194 -17.97 17.50 -17.52
N GLU A 195 -17.48 18.56 -18.14
CA GLU A 195 -16.13 18.56 -18.75
C GLU A 195 -15.06 18.64 -17.66
N MET A 196 -14.14 17.69 -17.65
CA MET A 196 -13.06 17.59 -16.70
C MET A 196 -11.70 17.61 -17.37
N ARG A 197 -10.82 18.48 -16.89
CA ARG A 197 -9.44 18.54 -17.35
C ARG A 197 -8.63 17.35 -16.79
N LEU A 198 -7.97 16.62 -17.68
CA LEU A 198 -7.00 15.59 -17.30
C LEU A 198 -5.69 16.25 -16.84
N LYS A 199 -5.11 15.71 -15.76
CA LYS A 199 -3.80 16.13 -15.25
C LYS A 199 -2.75 15.15 -15.74
N PHE A 200 -1.70 15.64 -16.38
CA PHE A 200 -0.58 14.81 -16.81
C PHE A 200 0.32 14.41 -15.62
N CYS A 201 0.69 13.14 -15.54
CA CYS A 201 1.69 12.65 -14.58
C CYS A 201 3.06 12.56 -15.26
N ARG A 202 4.00 13.41 -14.84
CA ARG A 202 5.35 13.42 -15.42
C ARG A 202 6.14 12.14 -15.12
N THR A 203 5.94 11.53 -13.95
CA THR A 203 6.64 10.30 -13.54
C THR A 203 6.13 9.10 -14.33
N CYS A 204 4.81 8.93 -14.44
CA CYS A 204 4.22 7.80 -15.16
C CYS A 204 4.03 8.08 -16.65
N LYS A 205 4.27 9.32 -17.13
CA LYS A 205 4.12 9.77 -18.53
C LYS A 205 2.73 9.49 -19.10
N ILE A 206 1.68 9.68 -18.29
CA ILE A 206 0.28 9.44 -18.67
C ILE A 206 -0.60 10.63 -18.35
N ASP A 207 -1.63 10.84 -19.15
CA ASP A 207 -2.79 11.64 -18.73
C ASP A 207 -3.57 10.83 -17.71
N ARG A 208 -3.65 11.36 -16.48
CA ARG A 208 -4.31 10.66 -15.37
C ARG A 208 -5.81 10.59 -15.60
N PRO A 209 -6.43 9.41 -15.59
CA PRO A 209 -7.88 9.30 -15.59
C PRO A 209 -8.50 10.15 -14.48
N PRO A 210 -9.77 10.59 -14.61
CA PRO A 210 -10.47 11.27 -13.54
C PRO A 210 -10.38 10.49 -12.22
N ARG A 211 -10.32 11.21 -11.09
CA ARG A 211 -10.19 10.64 -9.73
C ARG A 211 -8.88 9.91 -9.43
N SER A 212 -7.98 9.75 -10.40
CA SER A 212 -6.68 9.12 -10.15
C SER A 212 -5.65 10.12 -9.61
N SER A 213 -4.67 9.61 -8.85
CA SER A 213 -3.53 10.39 -8.39
C SER A 213 -2.25 9.56 -8.34
N HIS A 214 -1.09 10.24 -8.39
CA HIS A 214 0.21 9.61 -8.24
C HIS A 214 0.58 9.54 -6.76
N CYS A 215 0.92 8.35 -6.28
CA CYS A 215 1.47 8.14 -4.94
C CYS A 215 2.99 8.15 -4.99
N THR A 216 3.62 9.08 -4.30
CA THR A 216 5.08 9.20 -4.23
C THR A 216 5.76 8.10 -3.42
N VAL A 217 5.04 7.46 -2.49
CA VAL A 217 5.55 6.33 -1.68
C VAL A 217 5.66 5.07 -2.53
N CYS A 218 4.54 4.68 -3.19
CA CYS A 218 4.49 3.49 -4.05
C CYS A 218 5.04 3.76 -5.45
N ASP A 219 5.24 5.03 -5.79
CA ASP A 219 5.69 5.51 -7.10
C ASP A 219 4.82 4.99 -8.25
N ASN A 220 3.49 5.07 -8.11
CA ASN A 220 2.50 4.69 -9.12
C ASN A 220 1.32 5.65 -9.14
N CYS A 221 0.66 5.78 -10.30
CA CYS A 221 -0.69 6.31 -10.38
C CYS A 221 -1.70 5.24 -9.99
N VAL A 222 -2.72 5.60 -9.23
CA VAL A 222 -3.77 4.71 -8.73
C VAL A 222 -5.15 5.27 -9.08
N ASP A 223 -6.04 4.42 -9.57
CA ASP A 223 -7.43 4.76 -9.91
C ASP A 223 -8.25 5.04 -8.64
N LYS A 224 -9.15 6.04 -8.74
CA LYS A 224 -10.00 6.50 -7.63
C LYS A 224 -9.19 6.56 -6.32
N PHE A 225 -8.00 7.21 -6.42
CA PHE A 225 -7.05 7.31 -5.30
C PHE A 225 -7.68 7.99 -4.11
N ASP A 226 -7.70 7.31 -2.98
CA ASP A 226 -8.18 7.87 -1.72
C ASP A 226 -7.01 8.44 -0.90
N HIS A 227 -6.10 7.60 -0.47
CA HIS A 227 -4.87 7.98 0.24
C HIS A 227 -3.84 6.83 0.21
N HIS A 228 -2.60 7.13 0.59
CA HIS A 228 -1.64 6.10 1.03
C HIS A 228 -1.80 5.92 2.53
N CYS A 229 -2.25 4.75 2.96
CA CYS A 229 -2.53 4.48 4.37
C CYS A 229 -1.28 3.99 5.10
N PRO A 230 -0.72 4.77 6.05
CA PRO A 230 0.47 4.35 6.78
C PRO A 230 0.20 3.17 7.73
N LEU A 231 -1.04 3.00 8.20
CA LEU A 231 -1.40 1.91 9.14
C LEU A 231 -1.40 0.54 8.49
N ILE A 232 -1.76 0.45 7.21
CA ILE A 232 -1.76 -0.80 6.46
C ILE A 232 -0.63 -0.88 5.45
N SER A 233 0.18 0.18 5.36
CA SER A 233 1.30 0.28 4.41
C SER A 233 0.89 0.00 2.96
N GLN A 234 -0.21 0.59 2.49
CA GLN A 234 -0.68 0.42 1.11
C GLN A 234 -1.50 1.62 0.65
N CYS A 235 -1.51 1.89 -0.66
CA CYS A 235 -2.48 2.80 -1.25
C CYS A 235 -3.89 2.25 -1.12
N ILE A 236 -4.84 3.13 -0.80
CA ILE A 236 -6.27 2.86 -0.87
C ILE A 236 -6.81 3.52 -2.14
N GLY A 237 -7.44 2.73 -2.98
CA GLY A 237 -8.00 3.16 -4.26
C GLY A 237 -9.17 2.29 -4.69
N LEU A 238 -9.53 2.37 -5.96
CA LEU A 238 -10.74 1.76 -6.53
C LEU A 238 -10.94 0.29 -6.11
N ARG A 239 -9.88 -0.52 -6.10
CA ARG A 239 -10.01 -1.97 -6.01
C ARG A 239 -9.92 -2.55 -4.61
N ASN A 240 -9.25 -1.86 -3.66
CA ASN A 240 -9.10 -2.34 -2.28
C ASN A 240 -9.87 -1.50 -1.25
N TYR A 241 -10.60 -0.45 -1.66
CA TYR A 241 -11.38 0.40 -0.74
C TYR A 241 -12.42 -0.40 0.06
N ARG A 242 -13.06 -1.41 -0.54
CA ARG A 242 -14.04 -2.29 0.16
C ARG A 242 -13.38 -3.08 1.29
N PHE A 243 -12.19 -3.59 1.07
CA PHE A 243 -11.43 -4.33 2.09
C PHE A 243 -10.99 -3.40 3.22
N TYR A 244 -10.66 -2.14 2.88
CA TYR A 244 -10.36 -1.13 3.88
C TYR A 244 -11.58 -0.79 4.76
N LEU A 245 -12.76 -0.64 4.18
CA LEU A 245 -13.99 -0.43 4.97
C LEU A 245 -14.34 -1.66 5.82
N LEU A 246 -14.16 -2.86 5.30
CA LEU A 246 -14.34 -4.10 6.03
C LEU A 246 -13.35 -4.20 7.21
N LEU A 247 -12.11 -3.77 7.01
CA LEU A 247 -11.11 -3.68 8.09
C LEU A 247 -11.58 -2.72 9.19
N LEU A 248 -12.01 -1.52 8.86
CA LEU A 248 -12.50 -0.56 9.87
C LEU A 248 -13.68 -1.13 10.64
N GLY A 249 -14.68 -1.71 9.95
CA GLY A 249 -15.85 -2.31 10.60
C GLY A 249 -15.50 -3.52 11.48
N SER A 250 -14.68 -4.42 11.00
CA SER A 250 -14.26 -5.62 11.75
C SER A 250 -13.36 -5.27 12.94
N ALA A 251 -12.43 -4.34 12.78
CA ALA A 251 -11.59 -3.85 13.88
C ALA A 251 -12.42 -3.13 14.96
N LEU A 252 -13.43 -2.35 14.56
CA LEU A 252 -14.36 -1.74 15.52
C LEU A 252 -15.08 -2.80 16.38
N THR A 253 -15.63 -3.84 15.74
CA THR A 253 -16.30 -4.92 16.48
C THR A 253 -15.33 -5.69 17.37
N PHE A 254 -14.11 -5.94 16.90
CA PHE A 254 -13.06 -6.59 17.65
C PHE A 254 -12.67 -5.79 18.91
N TYR A 255 -12.29 -4.52 18.77
CA TYR A 255 -11.90 -3.71 19.92
C TYR A 255 -13.05 -3.39 20.88
N THR A 256 -14.28 -3.26 20.39
CA THR A 256 -15.48 -3.12 21.25
C THR A 256 -15.69 -4.37 22.11
N PHE A 257 -15.47 -5.55 21.54
CA PHE A 257 -15.52 -6.80 22.27
C PHE A 257 -14.42 -6.86 23.36
N MET A 258 -13.15 -6.58 22.99
CA MET A 258 -12.02 -6.55 23.90
C MET A 258 -12.24 -5.58 25.07
N PHE A 259 -12.69 -4.36 24.76
CA PHE A 259 -13.01 -3.35 25.78
C PHE A 259 -14.10 -3.82 26.76
N THR A 260 -15.20 -4.33 26.23
CA THR A 260 -16.34 -4.77 27.04
C THR A 260 -15.95 -5.85 28.04
N PHE A 261 -15.22 -6.87 27.59
CA PHE A 261 -14.81 -7.97 28.45
C PHE A 261 -13.73 -7.55 29.45
N SER A 262 -12.77 -6.71 29.05
CA SER A 262 -11.76 -6.16 29.95
C SER A 262 -12.41 -5.34 31.09
N VAL A 263 -13.37 -4.47 30.76
CA VAL A 263 -14.11 -3.70 31.77
C VAL A 263 -14.93 -4.60 32.69
N ARG A 264 -15.57 -5.66 32.16
CA ARG A 264 -16.31 -6.64 32.99
C ARG A 264 -15.37 -7.36 33.96
N ARG A 265 -14.19 -7.76 33.51
CA ARG A 265 -13.16 -8.39 34.35
C ARG A 265 -12.69 -7.47 35.48
N ILE A 266 -12.39 -6.21 35.16
CA ILE A 266 -11.97 -5.19 36.12
C ILE A 266 -13.07 -4.97 37.17
N ARG A 267 -14.35 -4.78 36.73
CA ARG A 267 -15.49 -4.58 37.63
C ARG A 267 -15.74 -5.77 38.54
N ALA A 268 -15.61 -7.00 38.03
CA ALA A 268 -15.77 -8.21 38.81
C ALA A 268 -14.73 -8.27 39.96
N LYS A 269 -13.46 -8.00 39.64
CA LYS A 269 -12.38 -7.98 40.66
C LYS A 269 -12.60 -6.88 41.67
N MET A 270 -13.00 -5.67 41.27
CA MET A 270 -13.32 -4.58 42.21
C MET A 270 -14.38 -4.98 43.22
N LYS A 271 -15.46 -5.66 42.78
CA LYS A 271 -16.51 -6.15 43.68
C LYS A 271 -16.06 -7.19 44.66
N ILE A 272 -15.15 -8.11 44.26
CA ILE A 272 -14.68 -9.20 45.11
C ILE A 272 -13.67 -8.70 46.14
N THR A 273 -12.73 -7.81 45.74
CA THR A 273 -11.61 -7.40 46.60
C THR A 273 -11.84 -6.08 47.31
N ASN A 274 -12.93 -5.37 47.01
CA ASN A 274 -13.17 -4.00 47.50
C ASN A 274 -11.96 -3.07 47.29
N ALA A 275 -11.19 -3.34 46.22
CA ALA A 275 -9.87 -2.75 45.96
C ALA A 275 -9.98 -1.37 45.36
N GLY A 276 -9.19 -0.42 45.82
CA GLY A 276 -9.03 0.89 45.17
C GLY A 276 -8.21 0.80 43.90
N PHE A 277 -8.21 1.88 43.10
CA PHE A 277 -7.56 1.97 41.81
C PHE A 277 -6.08 1.52 41.79
N PHE A 278 -5.29 1.96 42.77
CA PHE A 278 -3.86 1.58 42.87
C PHE A 278 -3.64 0.08 43.07
N SER A 279 -4.52 -0.57 43.82
CA SER A 279 -4.48 -2.03 44.00
C SER A 279 -4.81 -2.74 42.68
N LEU A 280 -5.76 -2.24 41.90
CA LEU A 280 -6.10 -2.78 40.57
C LEU A 280 -4.95 -2.68 39.60
N VAL A 281 -4.24 -1.55 39.54
CA VAL A 281 -3.06 -1.37 38.69
C VAL A 281 -1.98 -2.42 38.98
N ARG A 282 -1.83 -2.83 40.25
CA ARG A 282 -0.85 -3.87 40.66
C ARG A 282 -1.34 -5.29 40.37
N THR A 283 -2.64 -5.55 40.43
CA THR A 283 -3.21 -6.90 40.36
C THR A 283 -3.78 -7.28 39.00
N LEU A 284 -4.10 -6.31 38.17
CA LEU A 284 -4.70 -6.50 36.86
C LEU A 284 -4.14 -5.47 35.84
N PRO A 285 -2.83 -5.32 35.68
CA PRO A 285 -2.27 -4.34 34.74
C PRO A 285 -2.66 -4.65 33.30
N GLU A 286 -2.70 -5.91 32.88
CA GLU A 286 -2.97 -6.33 31.52
C GLU A 286 -4.41 -5.99 31.07
N PRO A 287 -5.48 -6.36 31.81
CA PRO A 287 -6.85 -5.94 31.49
C PRO A 287 -7.05 -4.42 31.47
N LEU A 288 -6.34 -3.67 32.33
CA LEU A 288 -6.40 -2.21 32.33
C LEU A 288 -5.77 -1.61 31.07
N VAL A 289 -4.58 -2.09 30.69
CA VAL A 289 -3.90 -1.66 29.47
C VAL A 289 -4.73 -2.01 28.25
N LEU A 290 -5.28 -3.24 28.18
CA LEU A 290 -6.11 -3.67 27.08
C LEU A 290 -7.40 -2.83 26.97
N ALA A 291 -8.04 -2.50 28.10
CA ALA A 291 -9.23 -1.64 28.11
C ALA A 291 -8.90 -0.22 27.62
N ALA A 292 -7.82 0.37 28.11
CA ALA A 292 -7.39 1.71 27.68
C ALA A 292 -7.01 1.74 26.20
N PHE A 293 -6.23 0.77 25.73
CA PHE A 293 -5.84 0.65 24.33
C PHE A 293 -7.05 0.44 23.42
N SER A 294 -7.95 -0.49 23.78
CA SER A 294 -9.17 -0.75 23.01
C SER A 294 -10.08 0.47 22.96
N PHE A 295 -10.22 1.22 24.03
CA PHE A 295 -10.98 2.47 24.05
C PHE A 295 -10.42 3.50 23.08
N MET A 296 -9.10 3.73 23.11
CA MET A 296 -8.42 4.63 22.16
C MET A 296 -8.62 4.18 20.72
N ALA A 297 -8.44 2.88 20.46
CA ALA A 297 -8.65 2.31 19.13
C ALA A 297 -10.09 2.51 18.64
N ILE A 298 -11.09 2.27 19.50
CA ILE A 298 -12.51 2.51 19.20
C ILE A 298 -12.74 3.98 18.80
N CYS A 299 -12.23 4.93 19.58
CA CYS A 299 -12.40 6.36 19.29
C CYS A 299 -11.84 6.72 17.91
N VAL A 300 -10.62 6.28 17.60
CA VAL A 300 -9.97 6.54 16.29
C VAL A 300 -10.76 5.87 15.17
N ILE A 301 -11.12 4.59 15.31
CA ILE A 301 -11.82 3.85 14.26
C ILE A 301 -13.22 4.42 14.00
N VAL A 302 -13.95 4.83 15.04
CA VAL A 302 -15.27 5.48 14.89
C VAL A 302 -15.15 6.77 14.10
N CYS A 303 -14.15 7.62 14.40
CA CYS A 303 -13.92 8.86 13.66
C CYS A 303 -13.59 8.56 12.18
N LEU A 304 -12.69 7.60 11.91
CA LEU A 304 -12.32 7.20 10.56
C LEU A 304 -13.54 6.61 9.80
N LEU A 305 -14.28 5.72 10.44
CA LEU A 305 -15.45 5.09 9.82
C LEU A 305 -16.54 6.12 9.51
N ALA A 306 -16.84 7.03 10.44
CA ALA A 306 -17.80 8.10 10.22
C ALA A 306 -17.38 9.01 9.04
N PHE A 307 -16.10 9.36 8.97
CA PHE A 307 -15.52 10.12 7.87
C PHE A 307 -15.67 9.37 6.53
N HIS A 308 -15.32 8.09 6.46
CA HIS A 308 -15.44 7.33 5.22
C HIS A 308 -16.90 7.03 4.82
N VAL A 309 -17.82 6.87 5.78
CA VAL A 309 -19.27 6.79 5.50
C VAL A 309 -19.77 8.11 4.88
N PHE A 310 -19.31 9.25 5.39
CA PHE A 310 -19.63 10.55 4.80
C PHE A 310 -19.06 10.66 3.36
N LEU A 311 -17.81 10.30 3.13
CA LEU A 311 -17.19 10.28 1.78
C LEU A 311 -17.96 9.38 0.83
N LEU A 312 -18.37 8.21 1.30
CA LEU A 312 -19.15 7.24 0.55
C LEU A 312 -20.51 7.80 0.15
N ALA A 313 -21.23 8.43 1.10
CA ALA A 313 -22.53 9.04 0.86
C ALA A 313 -22.46 10.16 -0.21
N LYS A 314 -21.31 10.83 -0.33
CA LYS A 314 -21.06 11.89 -1.32
C LYS A 314 -20.35 11.40 -2.58
N ASN A 315 -20.02 10.13 -2.67
CA ASN A 315 -19.16 9.56 -3.71
C ASN A 315 -17.92 10.42 -3.98
N THR A 316 -17.21 10.76 -2.91
CA THR A 316 -16.00 11.58 -2.94
C THR A 316 -14.87 10.81 -2.26
N THR A 317 -13.63 10.96 -2.72
CA THR A 317 -12.46 10.40 -2.04
C THR A 317 -11.89 11.40 -1.04
N SER A 318 -11.12 10.93 -0.04
CA SER A 318 -10.45 11.81 0.92
C SER A 318 -9.49 12.77 0.20
N HIS A 319 -8.80 12.30 -0.84
CA HIS A 319 -7.93 13.11 -1.67
C HIS A 319 -8.69 14.20 -2.45
N GLU A 320 -9.88 13.92 -2.97
CA GLU A 320 -10.72 14.90 -3.67
C GLU A 320 -11.25 15.97 -2.70
N MET A 321 -11.61 15.55 -1.49
CA MET A 321 -12.07 16.44 -0.43
C MET A 321 -10.94 17.37 0.05
N ASP A 322 -9.77 16.82 0.35
CA ASP A 322 -8.58 17.58 0.77
C ASP A 322 -8.19 18.65 -0.27
N ARG A 323 -8.35 18.31 -1.57
CA ARG A 323 -8.10 19.24 -2.69
C ARG A 323 -9.24 20.19 -2.99
N GLY A 324 -10.33 20.17 -2.23
CA GLY A 324 -11.50 21.01 -2.43
C GLY A 324 -12.15 20.87 -3.82
N ARG A 325 -12.06 19.66 -4.43
CA ARG A 325 -12.34 19.48 -5.86
C ARG A 325 -13.77 19.86 -6.27
N TYR A 326 -14.73 19.68 -5.37
CA TYR A 326 -16.15 19.94 -5.64
C TYR A 326 -16.69 21.11 -4.82
N HIS A 327 -15.82 22.04 -4.35
CA HIS A 327 -16.28 23.22 -3.60
C HIS A 327 -17.05 24.22 -4.47
N SER A 328 -16.65 24.38 -5.73
CA SER A 328 -17.23 25.37 -6.65
C SER A 328 -18.02 24.73 -7.81
N SER A 329 -18.10 23.41 -7.88
CA SER A 329 -18.80 22.69 -8.95
C SER A 329 -19.50 21.45 -8.38
N PRO A 330 -20.63 21.02 -8.94
CA PRO A 330 -21.27 19.78 -8.52
C PRO A 330 -20.36 18.59 -8.74
N ASN A 331 -20.45 17.59 -7.84
CA ASN A 331 -19.75 16.33 -8.00
C ASN A 331 -20.46 15.48 -9.07
N PRO A 332 -19.86 15.22 -10.25
CA PRO A 332 -20.50 14.46 -11.32
C PRO A 332 -20.71 12.97 -10.98
N TYR A 333 -20.10 12.48 -9.92
CA TYR A 333 -20.22 11.08 -9.48
C TYR A 333 -21.27 10.86 -8.39
N ASP A 334 -21.88 11.93 -7.85
CA ASP A 334 -22.88 11.82 -6.79
C ASP A 334 -24.23 11.44 -7.37
N LYS A 335 -24.63 10.18 -7.18
CA LYS A 335 -25.93 9.61 -7.58
C LYS A 335 -26.95 9.60 -6.41
N GLY A 336 -26.61 10.23 -5.29
CA GLY A 336 -27.33 10.16 -4.01
C GLY A 336 -26.81 9.06 -3.08
N ALA A 337 -26.92 9.29 -1.77
CA ALA A 337 -26.21 8.51 -0.75
C ALA A 337 -26.43 6.98 -0.86
N LEU A 338 -27.66 6.52 -1.03
CA LEU A 338 -27.95 5.07 -1.12
C LEU A 338 -27.36 4.46 -2.39
N ALA A 339 -27.49 5.14 -3.53
CA ALA A 339 -26.94 4.67 -4.80
C ALA A 339 -25.39 4.64 -4.74
N ASN A 340 -24.76 5.67 -4.18
CA ASN A 340 -23.32 5.76 -4.00
C ASN A 340 -22.76 4.63 -3.11
N ILE A 341 -23.46 4.33 -2.00
CA ILE A 341 -23.09 3.24 -1.08
C ILE A 341 -23.25 1.89 -1.79
N ARG A 342 -24.35 1.66 -2.50
CA ARG A 342 -24.60 0.43 -3.25
C ARG A 342 -23.53 0.21 -4.32
N GLU A 343 -23.23 1.23 -5.12
CA GLU A 343 -22.18 1.20 -6.14
C GLU A 343 -20.84 0.79 -5.52
N CYS A 344 -20.44 1.48 -4.46
CA CYS A 344 -19.15 1.20 -3.84
C CYS A 344 -19.05 -0.21 -3.23
N LEU A 345 -20.10 -0.71 -2.57
CA LEU A 345 -20.02 -1.96 -1.81
C LEU A 345 -20.37 -3.20 -2.63
N PHE A 346 -21.27 -3.09 -3.61
CA PHE A 346 -21.89 -4.27 -4.24
C PHE A 346 -21.71 -4.36 -5.75
N GLU A 347 -21.38 -3.26 -6.45
CA GLU A 347 -21.12 -3.34 -7.89
C GLU A 347 -19.82 -4.07 -8.21
N GLU A 348 -19.76 -4.72 -9.35
CA GLU A 348 -18.56 -5.40 -9.81
C GLU A 348 -17.41 -4.40 -10.00
N LEU A 349 -16.23 -4.78 -9.53
CA LEU A 349 -15.03 -3.98 -9.74
C LEU A 349 -14.52 -4.20 -11.16
N PRO A 350 -14.07 -3.15 -11.84
CA PRO A 350 -13.46 -3.30 -13.15
C PRO A 350 -12.22 -4.21 -13.05
N PRO A 351 -11.85 -4.91 -14.12
CA PRO A 351 -10.66 -5.75 -14.14
C PRO A 351 -9.41 -4.91 -13.82
N PRO A 352 -8.33 -5.53 -13.31
CA PRO A 352 -7.07 -4.84 -13.09
C PRO A 352 -6.54 -4.29 -14.42
N ARG A 353 -6.01 -3.06 -14.40
CA ARG A 353 -5.41 -2.45 -15.60
C ARG A 353 -4.05 -3.05 -15.96
N VAL A 354 -3.42 -3.75 -15.03
CA VAL A 354 -2.13 -4.42 -15.21
C VAL A 354 -2.26 -5.87 -14.77
N ASP A 355 -1.93 -6.80 -15.67
CA ASP A 355 -1.69 -8.18 -15.27
C ASP A 355 -0.20 -8.36 -14.92
N PHE A 356 0.10 -8.27 -13.64
CA PHE A 356 1.46 -8.42 -13.12
C PHE A 356 2.07 -9.80 -13.35
N ARG A 357 1.26 -10.80 -13.73
CA ARG A 357 1.68 -12.18 -13.97
C ARG A 357 1.92 -12.48 -15.44
N ALA A 358 1.46 -11.62 -16.32
CA ALA A 358 1.68 -11.76 -17.76
C ALA A 358 3.17 -11.67 -18.11
N ALA A 359 3.53 -12.21 -19.26
CA ALA A 359 4.86 -12.02 -19.83
C ALA A 359 5.11 -10.52 -20.09
N ALA A 360 6.31 -10.05 -19.77
CA ALA A 360 6.73 -8.68 -20.00
C ALA A 360 7.03 -8.48 -21.49
N THR A 361 5.99 -8.28 -22.28
CA THR A 361 6.06 -7.87 -23.68
C THR A 361 5.76 -6.39 -23.78
N GLU A 362 6.22 -5.71 -24.83
CA GLU A 362 5.97 -4.28 -25.03
C GLU A 362 4.49 -3.88 -24.88
N PRO A 363 3.50 -4.64 -25.40
CA PRO A 363 2.09 -4.34 -25.20
C PRO A 363 1.62 -4.41 -23.72
N ASN A 364 2.29 -5.23 -22.89
CA ASN A 364 1.94 -5.42 -21.48
C ASN A 364 2.67 -4.46 -20.52
N LEU A 365 3.74 -3.82 -20.98
CA LEU A 365 4.50 -2.82 -20.22
C LEU A 365 4.02 -1.40 -20.44
N GLY A 366 3.40 -1.13 -21.59
CA GLY A 366 2.86 0.16 -21.97
C GLY A 366 1.35 0.11 -22.19
N TRP A 367 0.68 1.19 -21.85
CA TRP A 367 -0.68 1.42 -22.26
C TRP A 367 -0.69 1.63 -23.77
N VAL A 368 -1.07 0.61 -24.52
CA VAL A 368 -1.41 0.77 -25.93
C VAL A 368 -2.61 1.72 -25.96
N GLY A 369 -2.46 2.87 -26.62
CA GLY A 369 -3.46 3.92 -26.73
C GLY A 369 -4.76 3.46 -27.39
N GLY A 370 -5.45 2.54 -26.74
CA GLY A 370 -6.79 2.09 -27.01
C GLY A 370 -7.76 3.01 -26.28
N GLU A 371 -8.49 3.75 -27.03
CA GLU A 371 -9.72 4.49 -26.77
C GLU A 371 -10.20 4.54 -25.31
N LEU A 372 -10.06 5.72 -24.72
CA LEU A 372 -10.77 6.16 -23.49
C LEU A 372 -12.31 6.13 -23.63
N SER A 373 -12.86 5.47 -24.68
CA SER A 373 -14.26 5.59 -25.06
C SER A 373 -15.22 4.65 -24.33
N HIS A 374 -14.76 3.69 -23.53
CA HIS A 374 -15.66 2.74 -22.88
C HIS A 374 -15.32 2.54 -21.40
N SER A 375 -15.95 3.34 -20.54
CA SER A 375 -16.42 3.04 -19.17
C SER A 375 -16.33 4.21 -18.19
N PHE A 376 -16.87 5.34 -18.55
CA PHE A 376 -17.17 6.42 -17.59
C PHE A 376 -18.69 6.65 -17.46
N SER A 377 -19.49 5.59 -17.57
CA SER A 377 -20.91 5.62 -17.21
C SER A 377 -21.13 5.38 -15.73
#